data_34ef9f2d8dd3e393a46772b79aa18a2d
#
_entry.id   34ef9f2d8dd3e393a46772b79aa18a2d
#
_cell.length_a   1.000
_cell.length_b   1.000
_cell.length_c   1.000
_cell.angle_alpha   90.00
_cell.angle_beta   90.00
_cell.angle_gamma   90.00
#
_symmetry.space_group_name_H-M   'P 1'
#
loop_
_entity.id
_entity.type
_entity.pdbx_description
1 polymer ?
#
loop_
_entity_poly.entity_id
_entity_poly.type
_entity_poly.pdbx_seq_one_letter_code
_entity_poly.pdbx_strand_id
1 'polypeptide(L)'
;WLTIASYNLFGINEFAARLPFGLLASLLVFASYYVTSVFASKRAALLAGLLAASAPLLVAYSKLSCIDVAFTAFVNLSAYSFILCVFAGKRNWWIVLWLSLALAMLTKGPAGLLLFAIGTGLYLLLSKPGWKRLAFWFASTKPIFGVSLFFAVVVPWYCMVW
;
A
#
# COMPACT_ATOMS: atom_id res chain seq x y z
N TRP A 1 -14.58 6.09 6.91
CA TRP A 1 -14.84 4.76 7.48
C TRP A 1 -13.79 4.35 8.53
N LEU A 2 -12.49 4.59 8.33
CA LEU A 2 -11.46 4.30 9.34
C LEU A 2 -11.72 5.05 10.65
N THR A 3 -12.04 6.33 10.56
CA THR A 3 -12.37 7.18 11.72
C THR A 3 -13.65 6.72 12.40
N ILE A 4 -14.68 6.33 11.65
CA ILE A 4 -15.93 5.81 12.20
C ILE A 4 -15.67 4.51 12.97
N ALA A 5 -14.88 3.59 12.43
CA ALA A 5 -14.51 2.37 13.12
C ALA A 5 -13.77 2.66 14.44
N SER A 6 -12.86 3.65 14.43
CA SER A 6 -12.14 4.09 15.63
C SER A 6 -13.06 4.73 16.65
N TYR A 7 -14.02 5.55 16.25
CA TYR A 7 -15.00 6.17 17.13
C TYR A 7 -15.93 5.15 17.82
N ASN A 8 -16.29 4.09 17.12
CA ASN A 8 -17.10 3.01 17.69
C ASN A 8 -16.34 2.23 18.77
N LEU A 9 -15.00 2.17 18.72
CA LEU A 9 -14.18 1.45 19.70
C LEU A 9 -13.76 2.32 20.89
N PHE A 10 -13.42 3.58 20.65
CA PHE A 10 -12.77 4.46 21.62
C PHE A 10 -13.60 5.70 21.98
N GLY A 11 -14.81 5.82 21.42
CA GLY A 11 -15.64 7.01 21.59
C GLY A 11 -15.18 8.18 20.73
N ILE A 12 -16.00 9.25 20.72
CA ILE A 12 -15.74 10.46 19.91
C ILE A 12 -14.77 11.36 20.65
N ASN A 13 -13.48 11.25 20.33
CA ASN A 13 -12.40 12.07 20.89
C ASN A 13 -11.27 12.26 19.87
N GLU A 14 -10.36 13.20 20.15
CA GLU A 14 -9.23 13.50 19.25
C GLU A 14 -8.28 12.31 19.05
N PHE A 15 -8.09 11.50 20.08
CA PHE A 15 -7.25 10.30 20.00
C PHE A 15 -7.84 9.31 18.98
N ALA A 16 -9.13 9.00 19.10
CA ALA A 16 -9.81 8.09 18.19
C ALA A 16 -9.84 8.61 16.74
N ALA A 17 -9.91 9.94 16.55
CA ALA A 17 -9.84 10.55 15.22
C ALA A 17 -8.46 10.33 14.54
N ARG A 18 -7.38 10.42 15.31
CA ARG A 18 -5.99 10.38 14.80
C ARG A 18 -5.40 8.98 14.76
N LEU A 19 -5.87 8.07 15.60
CA LEU A 19 -5.33 6.73 15.77
C LEU A 19 -5.18 5.95 14.44
N PRO A 20 -6.19 5.85 13.56
CA PRO A 20 -6.06 5.08 12.33
C PRO A 20 -4.94 5.59 11.40
N PHE A 21 -4.79 6.92 11.32
CA PHE A 21 -3.78 7.54 10.47
C PHE A 21 -2.37 7.38 11.04
N GLY A 22 -2.23 7.47 12.38
CA GLY A 22 -0.99 7.17 13.07
C GLY A 22 -0.55 5.70 12.88
N LEU A 23 -1.50 4.77 12.97
CA LEU A 23 -1.23 3.34 12.72
C LEU A 23 -0.81 3.09 11.27
N LEU A 24 -1.46 3.71 10.29
CA LEU A 24 -1.08 3.57 8.87
C LEU A 24 0.30 4.19 8.57
N ALA A 25 0.62 5.33 9.18
CA ALA A 25 1.95 5.93 9.07
C ALA A 25 3.02 5.00 9.66
N SER A 26 2.76 4.44 10.84
CA SER A 26 3.65 3.47 11.49
C SER A 26 3.83 2.20 10.65
N LEU A 27 2.74 1.68 10.09
CA LEU A 27 2.76 0.54 9.18
C LEU A 27 3.64 0.82 7.95
N LEU A 28 3.57 2.02 7.38
CA LEU A 28 4.40 2.41 6.25
C LEU A 28 5.89 2.46 6.62
N VAL A 29 6.23 2.97 7.80
CA VAL A 29 7.61 2.96 8.33
C VAL A 29 8.13 1.52 8.47
N PHE A 30 7.35 0.63 9.09
CA PHE A 30 7.70 -0.79 9.23
C PHE A 30 7.81 -1.50 7.88
N ALA A 31 6.91 -1.21 6.94
CA ALA A 31 6.96 -1.77 5.60
C ALA A 31 8.22 -1.33 4.83
N SER A 32 8.62 -0.06 4.96
CA SER A 32 9.85 0.46 4.38
C SER A 32 11.09 -0.24 4.93
N TYR A 33 11.15 -0.42 6.27
CA TYR A 33 12.18 -1.20 6.92
C TYR A 33 12.21 -2.64 6.40
N TYR A 34 11.04 -3.31 6.41
CA TYR A 34 10.94 -4.72 6.05
C TYR A 34 11.36 -4.98 4.60
N VAL A 35 10.85 -4.20 3.65
CA VAL A 35 11.20 -4.37 2.23
C VAL A 35 12.70 -4.13 2.02
N THR A 36 13.25 -3.09 2.61
CA THR A 36 14.69 -2.82 2.50
C THR A 36 15.53 -3.93 3.12
N SER A 37 15.08 -4.54 4.22
CA SER A 37 15.79 -5.65 4.89
C SER A 37 15.86 -6.93 4.04
N VAL A 38 14.93 -7.09 3.08
CA VAL A 38 14.93 -8.24 2.17
C VAL A 38 15.99 -8.10 1.06
N PHE A 39 16.30 -6.86 0.65
CA PHE A 39 17.19 -6.60 -0.49
C PHE A 39 18.55 -6.02 -0.09
N ALA A 40 18.68 -5.48 1.12
CA ALA A 40 19.87 -4.78 1.58
C ALA A 40 20.26 -5.18 3.02
N SER A 41 21.31 -4.57 3.53
CA SER A 41 21.80 -4.83 4.89
C SER A 41 20.81 -4.32 5.95
N LYS A 42 20.89 -4.90 7.17
CA LYS A 42 20.08 -4.45 8.32
C LYS A 42 20.28 -2.96 8.64
N ARG A 43 21.50 -2.43 8.43
CA ARG A 43 21.79 -1.00 8.63
C ARG A 43 21.06 -0.13 7.61
N ALA A 44 21.05 -0.52 6.33
CA ALA A 44 20.29 0.17 5.30
C ALA A 44 18.78 0.14 5.56
N ALA A 45 18.28 -1.00 6.05
CA ALA A 45 16.87 -1.13 6.42
C ALA A 45 16.48 -0.20 7.59
N LEU A 46 17.33 -0.10 8.63
CA LEU A 46 17.13 0.84 9.73
C LEU A 46 17.11 2.28 9.24
N LEU A 47 18.06 2.65 8.38
CA LEU A 47 18.10 4.00 7.79
C LEU A 47 16.83 4.29 6.96
N ALA A 48 16.36 3.34 6.16
CA ALA A 48 15.13 3.51 5.37
C ALA A 48 13.91 3.73 6.28
N GLY A 49 13.79 2.95 7.36
CA GLY A 49 12.73 3.14 8.36
C GLY A 49 12.82 4.49 9.07
N LEU A 50 14.02 4.90 9.50
CA LEU A 50 14.25 6.20 10.14
C LEU A 50 13.95 7.37 9.21
N LEU A 51 14.36 7.31 7.95
CA LEU A 51 14.06 8.32 6.94
C LEU A 51 12.54 8.41 6.70
N ALA A 52 11.86 7.28 6.61
CA ALA A 52 10.40 7.28 6.49
C ALA A 52 9.73 7.87 7.74
N ALA A 53 10.19 7.52 8.95
CA ALA A 53 9.65 8.03 10.20
C ALA A 53 9.91 9.53 10.41
N SER A 54 11.00 10.06 9.87
CA SER A 54 11.37 11.48 9.95
C SER A 54 10.82 12.32 8.80
N ALA A 55 10.10 11.73 7.83
CA ALA A 55 9.54 12.46 6.69
C ALA A 55 8.52 13.51 7.17
N PRO A 56 8.75 14.84 6.98
CA PRO A 56 7.93 15.88 7.61
C PRO A 56 6.45 15.79 7.24
N LEU A 57 6.14 15.49 5.99
CA LEU A 57 4.76 15.35 5.51
C LEU A 57 4.05 14.14 6.13
N LEU A 58 4.73 13.02 6.28
CA LEU A 58 4.15 11.82 6.90
C LEU A 58 3.81 12.11 8.36
N VAL A 59 4.72 12.74 9.10
CA VAL A 59 4.54 13.10 10.51
C VAL A 59 3.42 14.14 10.68
N ALA A 60 3.41 15.19 9.86
CA ALA A 60 2.40 16.25 9.95
C ALA A 60 0.99 15.71 9.65
N TYR A 61 0.84 15.01 8.53
CA TYR A 61 -0.48 14.52 8.10
C TYR A 61 -1.01 13.36 8.95
N SER A 62 -0.14 12.55 9.56
CA SER A 62 -0.59 11.50 10.50
C SER A 62 -1.26 12.09 11.74
N LYS A 63 -0.84 13.29 12.18
CA LYS A 63 -1.45 14.03 13.31
C LYS A 63 -2.72 14.77 12.91
N LEU A 64 -2.87 15.15 11.64
CA LEU A 64 -4.00 15.95 11.15
C LEU A 64 -5.20 15.10 10.68
N SER A 65 -5.19 13.79 10.88
CA SER A 65 -6.24 12.87 10.40
C SER A 65 -6.53 13.04 8.90
N CYS A 66 -5.47 13.24 8.11
CA CYS A 66 -5.58 13.51 6.69
C CYS A 66 -5.70 12.19 5.90
N ILE A 67 -6.65 12.14 4.97
CA ILE A 67 -6.86 10.99 4.08
C ILE A 67 -5.62 10.67 3.22
N ASP A 68 -4.75 11.66 3.02
CA ASP A 68 -3.51 11.52 2.25
C ASP A 68 -2.55 10.50 2.86
N VAL A 69 -2.52 10.37 4.19
CA VAL A 69 -1.71 9.33 4.85
C VAL A 69 -2.20 7.94 4.52
N ALA A 70 -3.53 7.72 4.56
CA ALA A 70 -4.12 6.44 4.21
C ALA A 70 -3.86 6.09 2.75
N PHE A 71 -4.06 7.05 1.86
CA PHE A 71 -3.76 6.92 0.43
C PHE A 71 -2.30 6.57 0.19
N THR A 72 -1.37 7.34 0.77
CA THR A 72 0.07 7.12 0.65
C THR A 72 0.47 5.75 1.20
N ALA A 73 -0.06 5.35 2.36
CA ALA A 73 0.22 4.05 2.94
C ALA A 73 -0.22 2.90 2.01
N PHE A 74 -1.44 2.96 1.48
CA PHE A 74 -1.96 1.89 0.61
C PHE A 74 -1.24 1.83 -0.74
N VAL A 75 -0.94 2.97 -1.37
CA VAL A 75 -0.19 3.00 -2.63
C VAL A 75 1.23 2.44 -2.43
N ASN A 76 1.94 2.84 -1.36
CA ASN A 76 3.27 2.31 -1.08
C ASN A 76 3.24 0.82 -0.72
N LEU A 77 2.26 0.37 0.09
CA LEU A 77 2.10 -1.06 0.40
C LEU A 77 1.86 -1.89 -0.85
N SER A 78 1.10 -1.38 -1.82
CA SER A 78 0.90 -2.07 -3.10
C SER A 78 2.21 -2.18 -3.89
N ALA A 79 3.00 -1.10 -3.97
CA ALA A 79 4.29 -1.10 -4.63
C ALA A 79 5.30 -2.03 -3.95
N TYR A 80 5.38 -2.00 -2.62
CA TYR A 80 6.24 -2.89 -1.82
C TYR A 80 5.86 -4.36 -1.98
N SER A 81 4.56 -4.66 -1.97
CA SER A 81 4.05 -6.01 -2.18
C SER A 81 4.37 -6.53 -3.58
N PHE A 82 4.26 -5.67 -4.60
CA PHE A 82 4.67 -6.00 -5.96
C PHE A 82 6.17 -6.34 -6.02
N ILE A 83 7.02 -5.50 -5.43
CA ILE A 83 8.46 -5.73 -5.36
C ILE A 83 8.79 -7.06 -4.66
N LEU A 84 8.13 -7.37 -3.54
CA LEU A 84 8.31 -8.63 -2.82
C LEU A 84 7.85 -9.85 -3.63
N CYS A 85 6.73 -9.76 -4.34
CA CYS A 85 6.24 -10.83 -5.19
C CYS A 85 7.19 -11.11 -6.35
N VAL A 86 7.63 -10.07 -7.02
CA VAL A 86 8.34 -10.17 -8.31
C VAL A 86 9.84 -10.39 -8.12
N PHE A 87 10.47 -9.67 -7.19
CA PHE A 87 11.93 -9.69 -7.04
C PHE A 87 12.40 -10.58 -5.88
N ALA A 88 11.62 -10.70 -4.81
CA ALA A 88 11.96 -11.56 -3.68
C ALA A 88 11.31 -12.95 -3.75
N GLY A 89 10.45 -13.22 -4.74
CA GLY A 89 9.75 -14.49 -4.90
C GLY A 89 8.73 -14.79 -3.79
N LYS A 90 8.37 -13.83 -2.97
CA LYS A 90 7.42 -13.98 -1.86
C LYS A 90 5.99 -13.95 -2.37
N ARG A 91 5.55 -15.02 -2.99
CA ARG A 91 4.25 -15.11 -3.69
C ARG A 91 3.03 -14.77 -2.84
N ASN A 92 3.04 -14.99 -1.54
CA ASN A 92 1.88 -14.72 -0.67
C ASN A 92 1.53 -13.23 -0.55
N TRP A 93 2.45 -12.33 -0.91
CA TRP A 93 2.23 -10.88 -0.90
C TRP A 93 1.28 -10.40 -2.01
N TRP A 94 0.84 -11.26 -2.93
CA TRP A 94 -0.18 -10.90 -3.93
C TRP A 94 -1.49 -10.44 -3.29
N ILE A 95 -1.88 -11.03 -2.14
CA ILE A 95 -3.09 -10.63 -1.40
C ILE A 95 -2.94 -9.18 -0.91
N VAL A 96 -1.80 -8.86 -0.29
CA VAL A 96 -1.53 -7.51 0.20
C VAL A 96 -1.47 -6.50 -0.94
N LEU A 97 -0.90 -6.88 -2.09
CA LEU A 97 -0.87 -6.06 -3.30
C LEU A 97 -2.28 -5.63 -3.72
N TRP A 98 -3.17 -6.58 -3.96
CA TRP A 98 -4.49 -6.31 -4.49
C TRP A 98 -5.42 -5.67 -3.44
N LEU A 99 -5.31 -6.08 -2.18
CA LEU A 99 -6.05 -5.47 -1.10
C LEU A 99 -5.67 -4.01 -0.88
N SER A 100 -4.37 -3.69 -0.90
CA SER A 100 -3.94 -2.30 -0.76
C SER A 100 -4.30 -1.45 -1.97
N LEU A 101 -4.32 -1.99 -3.20
CA LEU A 101 -4.84 -1.28 -4.38
C LEU A 101 -6.35 -1.00 -4.24
N ALA A 102 -7.14 -1.97 -3.75
CA ALA A 102 -8.56 -1.77 -3.50
C ALA A 102 -8.79 -0.68 -2.43
N LEU A 103 -8.05 -0.73 -1.33
CA LEU A 103 -8.13 0.29 -0.28
C LEU A 103 -7.67 1.67 -0.77
N ALA A 104 -6.65 1.76 -1.62
CA ALA A 104 -6.24 3.01 -2.27
C ALA A 104 -7.36 3.58 -3.16
N MET A 105 -8.05 2.72 -3.91
CA MET A 105 -9.24 3.11 -4.71
C MET A 105 -10.35 3.68 -3.82
N LEU A 106 -10.60 3.09 -2.64
CA LEU A 106 -11.61 3.58 -1.70
C LEU A 106 -11.24 4.90 -1.03
N THR A 107 -9.96 5.31 -1.04
CA THR A 107 -9.52 6.57 -0.43
C THR A 107 -9.64 7.77 -1.38
N LYS A 108 -9.11 7.67 -2.59
CA LYS A 108 -9.05 8.78 -3.58
C LYS A 108 -9.47 8.36 -4.98
N GLY A 109 -10.28 7.31 -5.11
CA GLY A 109 -10.70 6.82 -6.42
C GLY A 109 -9.54 6.25 -7.25
N PRO A 110 -9.57 6.38 -8.59
CA PRO A 110 -8.64 5.68 -9.49
C PRO A 110 -7.18 6.18 -9.42
N ALA A 111 -6.91 7.26 -8.69
CA ALA A 111 -5.56 7.85 -8.62
C ALA A 111 -4.50 6.85 -8.13
N GLY A 112 -4.84 5.98 -7.15
CA GLY A 112 -3.92 4.95 -6.65
C GLY A 112 -3.56 3.90 -7.70
N LEU A 113 -4.54 3.47 -8.49
CA LEU A 113 -4.33 2.54 -9.60
C LEU A 113 -3.44 3.16 -10.68
N LEU A 114 -3.69 4.44 -11.02
CA LEU A 114 -2.89 5.16 -12.02
C LEU A 114 -1.43 5.30 -11.57
N LEU A 115 -1.17 5.70 -10.33
CA LEU A 115 0.18 5.81 -9.80
C LEU A 115 0.91 4.46 -9.81
N PHE A 116 0.24 3.40 -9.40
CA PHE A 116 0.80 2.05 -9.45
C PHE A 116 1.06 1.59 -10.88
N ALA A 117 0.12 1.81 -11.81
CA ALA A 117 0.25 1.45 -13.22
C ALA A 117 1.37 2.24 -13.92
N ILE A 118 1.51 3.54 -13.64
CA ILE A 118 2.60 4.37 -14.16
C ILE A 118 3.94 3.85 -13.65
N GLY A 119 4.08 3.61 -12.34
CA GLY A 119 5.32 3.12 -11.76
C GLY A 119 5.74 1.75 -12.32
N THR A 120 4.82 0.79 -12.39
CA THR A 120 5.08 -0.54 -12.95
C THR A 120 5.28 -0.50 -14.47
N GLY A 121 4.50 0.31 -15.19
CA GLY A 121 4.62 0.50 -16.62
C GLY A 121 5.94 1.15 -17.01
N LEU A 122 6.37 2.19 -16.31
CA LEU A 122 7.66 2.84 -16.54
C LEU A 122 8.82 1.87 -16.29
N TYR A 123 8.74 1.08 -15.22
CA TYR A 123 9.72 0.04 -14.96
C TYR A 123 9.78 -1.00 -16.11
N LEU A 124 8.63 -1.43 -16.64
CA LEU A 124 8.56 -2.35 -17.77
C LEU A 124 9.20 -1.77 -19.03
N LEU A 125 8.93 -0.51 -19.34
CA LEU A 125 9.49 0.19 -20.50
C LEU A 125 11.02 0.31 -20.42
N LEU A 126 11.53 0.66 -19.23
CA LEU A 126 12.96 0.86 -19.01
C LEU A 126 13.73 -0.45 -18.93
N SER A 127 13.19 -1.47 -18.27
CA SER A 127 13.90 -2.73 -18.04
C SER A 127 13.80 -3.72 -19.20
N LYS A 128 12.84 -3.52 -20.14
CA LYS A 128 12.58 -4.39 -21.29
C LYS A 128 12.68 -5.89 -20.93
N PRO A 129 11.94 -6.36 -19.94
CA PRO A 129 12.04 -7.74 -19.49
C PRO A 129 11.65 -8.70 -20.60
N GLY A 130 12.41 -9.78 -20.78
CA GLY A 130 12.04 -10.84 -21.74
C GLY A 130 10.72 -11.52 -21.37
N TRP A 131 10.06 -12.16 -22.32
CA TRP A 131 8.75 -12.81 -22.16
C TRP A 131 8.65 -13.76 -20.96
N LYS A 132 9.70 -14.53 -20.69
CA LYS A 132 9.77 -15.44 -19.52
C LYS A 132 9.65 -14.68 -18.17
N ARG A 133 10.24 -13.51 -18.09
CA ARG A 133 10.19 -12.66 -16.88
C ARG A 133 8.81 -12.03 -16.70
N LEU A 134 8.18 -11.60 -17.78
CA LEU A 134 6.79 -11.13 -17.75
C LEU A 134 5.82 -12.22 -17.30
N ALA A 135 5.94 -13.42 -17.87
CA ALA A 135 5.12 -14.56 -17.48
C ALA A 135 5.29 -14.91 -15.98
N PHE A 136 6.52 -14.85 -15.46
CA PHE A 136 6.79 -15.04 -14.03
C PHE A 136 6.12 -13.97 -13.16
N TRP A 137 6.11 -12.70 -13.58
CA TRP A 137 5.44 -11.62 -12.86
C TRP A 137 3.94 -11.83 -12.79
N PHE A 138 3.31 -12.16 -13.92
CA PHE A 138 1.89 -12.50 -13.95
C PHE A 138 1.58 -13.70 -13.06
N ALA A 139 2.39 -14.74 -13.09
CA ALA A 139 2.22 -15.89 -12.21
C ALA A 139 2.39 -15.54 -10.71
N SER A 140 3.30 -14.61 -10.39
CA SER A 140 3.58 -14.21 -9.00
C SER A 140 2.52 -13.29 -8.42
N THR A 141 1.97 -12.38 -9.21
CA THR A 141 0.95 -11.41 -8.79
C THR A 141 -0.47 -11.95 -8.87
N LYS A 142 -0.67 -13.15 -9.48
CA LYS A 142 -1.97 -13.82 -9.64
C LYS A 142 -3.10 -12.85 -10.05
N PRO A 143 -3.01 -12.19 -11.21
CA PRO A 143 -3.92 -11.09 -11.56
C PRO A 143 -5.40 -11.51 -11.60
N ILE A 144 -5.74 -12.72 -12.03
CA ILE A 144 -7.13 -13.19 -12.08
C ILE A 144 -7.76 -13.19 -10.68
N PHE A 145 -7.11 -13.82 -9.70
CA PHE A 145 -7.59 -13.85 -8.32
C PHE A 145 -7.49 -12.46 -7.67
N GLY A 146 -6.45 -11.71 -8.02
CA GLY A 146 -6.25 -10.37 -7.51
C GLY A 146 -7.32 -9.39 -7.95
N VAL A 147 -7.68 -9.40 -9.22
CA VAL A 147 -8.77 -8.57 -9.77
C VAL A 147 -10.10 -8.97 -9.13
N SER A 148 -10.37 -10.26 -8.94
CA SER A 148 -11.57 -10.71 -8.21
C SER A 148 -11.60 -10.18 -6.78
N LEU A 149 -10.48 -10.26 -6.05
CA LEU A 149 -10.36 -9.71 -4.70
C LEU A 149 -10.54 -8.18 -4.69
N PHE A 150 -9.95 -7.48 -5.64
CA PHE A 150 -10.11 -6.03 -5.80
C PHE A 150 -11.58 -5.65 -5.97
N PHE A 151 -12.28 -6.26 -6.90
CA PHE A 151 -13.70 -5.97 -7.11
C PHE A 151 -14.58 -6.41 -5.94
N ALA A 152 -14.27 -7.52 -5.27
CA ALA A 152 -14.99 -7.96 -4.07
C ALA A 152 -14.93 -6.93 -2.92
N VAL A 153 -13.88 -6.11 -2.85
CA VAL A 153 -13.75 -5.04 -1.86
C VAL A 153 -14.37 -3.72 -2.36
N VAL A 154 -14.14 -3.37 -3.62
CA VAL A 154 -14.53 -2.07 -4.18
C VAL A 154 -16.03 -2.00 -4.49
N VAL A 155 -16.59 -3.03 -5.13
CA VAL A 155 -17.99 -3.01 -5.60
C VAL A 155 -19.01 -2.89 -4.45
N PRO A 156 -18.91 -3.67 -3.35
CA PRO A 156 -19.88 -3.55 -2.26
C PRO A 156 -19.91 -2.14 -1.67
N TRP A 157 -18.76 -1.50 -1.54
CA TRP A 157 -18.69 -0.13 -1.03
C TRP A 157 -19.41 0.86 -1.95
N TYR A 158 -19.14 0.81 -3.25
CA TYR A 158 -19.81 1.70 -4.20
C TYR A 158 -21.30 1.43 -4.32
N CYS A 159 -21.74 0.16 -4.22
CA CYS A 159 -23.15 -0.18 -4.20
C CYS A 159 -23.89 0.26 -2.93
N MET A 160 -23.20 0.41 -1.80
CA MET A 160 -23.78 0.90 -0.55
C MET A 160 -23.88 2.43 -0.47
N VAL A 161 -23.04 3.12 -1.22
CA VAL A 161 -22.94 4.60 -1.19
C VAL A 161 -23.82 5.25 -2.28
N TRP A 162 -24.22 4.48 -3.30
CA TRP A 162 -25.19 4.87 -4.34
C TRP A 162 -26.59 4.35 -4.03
#